data_2b3f9a3b25a497f9c5796c909a6a7b0c
#
_entry.id   2b3f9a3b25a497f9c5796c909a6a7b0c
#
_cell.length_a   1.000
_cell.length_b   1.000
_cell.length_c   1.000
_cell.angle_alpha   90.00
_cell.angle_beta   90.00
_cell.angle_gamma   90.00
#
_symmetry.space_group_name_H-M   'P 1'
#
loop_
_entity.id
_entity.type
_entity.pdbx_description
1 polymer ?
#
loop_
_entity_poly.entity_id
_entity_poly.type
_entity_poly.pdbx_seq_one_letter_code
_entity_poly.pdbx_strand_id
1 'polypeptide(L)'
;MKRYCAIILLALMAMCTTVDAQVFRDRAGAYVGKIDADGTVRNRSGASVGKIESDGSVRNRSGSRIGRIHSDGTIRDGMGTYMGKMESNGTLRNSQGTYKGQVLPDGTVRDRSGAYKGKFEGGVKQQYAAAVLFFGLLF
;
A
#
# COMPACT_ATOMS: atom_id res chain seq x y z
N MET A 1 12.47 6.27 -43.07
CA MET A 1 12.56 5.06 -42.28
C MET A 1 13.14 5.28 -40.88
N LYS A 2 14.28 5.91 -40.78
CA LYS A 2 14.90 6.21 -39.50
C LYS A 2 14.02 7.10 -38.57
N ARG A 3 13.21 7.97 -39.15
CA ARG A 3 12.31 8.87 -38.39
C ARG A 3 11.20 8.12 -37.67
N TYR A 4 10.73 7.03 -38.25
CA TYR A 4 9.63 6.25 -37.66
C TYR A 4 10.08 5.44 -36.45
N CYS A 5 11.32 4.92 -36.51
CA CYS A 5 11.89 4.19 -35.38
C CYS A 5 12.06 5.08 -34.14
N ALA A 6 12.47 6.34 -34.36
CA ALA A 6 12.64 7.31 -33.27
C ALA A 6 11.30 7.66 -32.59
N ILE A 7 10.24 7.81 -33.40
CA ILE A 7 8.90 8.13 -32.89
C ILE A 7 8.33 6.95 -32.09
N ILE A 8 8.54 5.72 -32.59
CA ILE A 8 8.09 4.51 -31.90
C ILE A 8 8.82 4.35 -30.57
N LEU A 9 10.12 4.61 -30.54
CA LEU A 9 10.91 4.54 -29.33
C LEU A 9 10.43 5.55 -28.28
N LEU A 10 10.10 6.77 -28.71
CA LEU A 10 9.59 7.81 -27.83
C LEU A 10 8.24 7.43 -27.23
N ALA A 11 7.36 6.84 -28.02
CA ALA A 11 6.06 6.37 -27.57
C ALA A 11 6.20 5.24 -26.54
N LEU A 12 7.14 4.33 -26.74
CA LEU A 12 7.43 3.25 -25.80
C LEU A 12 7.98 3.79 -24.48
N MET A 13 8.83 4.80 -24.52
CA MET A 13 9.35 5.43 -23.32
C MET A 13 8.25 6.17 -22.54
N ALA A 14 7.32 6.80 -23.23
CA ALA A 14 6.19 7.47 -22.61
C ALA A 14 5.28 6.45 -21.89
N MET A 15 5.14 5.25 -22.42
CA MET A 15 4.35 4.19 -21.78
C MET A 15 5.05 3.60 -20.55
N CYS A 16 6.37 3.63 -20.49
CA CYS A 16 7.13 3.14 -19.36
C CYS A 16 7.13 4.10 -18.17
N THR A 17 6.71 5.35 -18.36
CA THR A 17 6.70 6.35 -17.27
C THR A 17 5.39 6.39 -16.49
N THR A 18 4.42 5.53 -16.81
CA THR A 18 3.17 5.45 -16.09
C THR A 18 3.27 4.48 -14.91
N VAL A 19 4.28 4.65 -14.06
CA VAL A 19 4.34 3.93 -12.80
C VAL A 19 3.51 4.70 -11.79
N ASP A 20 2.36 4.15 -11.52
CA ASP A 20 1.31 4.89 -10.89
C ASP A 20 1.34 4.80 -9.38
N ALA A 21 1.03 5.91 -8.73
CA ALA A 21 0.65 5.94 -7.34
C ALA A 21 -0.60 5.09 -7.13
N GLN A 22 -0.67 4.40 -6.00
CA GLN A 22 -1.86 3.66 -5.59
C GLN A 22 -2.78 4.62 -4.85
N VAL A 23 -3.93 4.92 -5.45
CA VAL A 23 -4.91 5.85 -4.88
C VAL A 23 -5.91 5.06 -4.05
N PHE A 24 -6.12 5.48 -2.81
CA PHE A 24 -7.17 4.89 -1.97
C PHE A 24 -8.43 5.74 -2.03
N ARG A 25 -9.55 5.08 -2.36
CA ARG A 25 -10.88 5.66 -2.31
C ARG A 25 -11.71 4.91 -1.30
N ASP A 26 -12.53 5.63 -0.55
CA ASP A 26 -13.40 5.02 0.44
C ASP A 26 -14.62 4.37 -0.23
N ARG A 27 -15.51 3.81 0.57
CA ARG A 27 -16.70 3.11 0.06
C ARG A 27 -17.67 4.01 -0.68
N ALA A 28 -17.61 5.33 -0.48
CA ALA A 28 -18.38 6.30 -1.21
C ALA A 28 -17.69 6.76 -2.50
N GLY A 29 -16.47 6.25 -2.77
CA GLY A 29 -15.67 6.64 -3.92
C GLY A 29 -14.86 7.91 -3.70
N ALA A 30 -14.89 8.50 -2.50
CA ALA A 30 -14.15 9.71 -2.22
C ALA A 30 -12.65 9.42 -2.06
N TYR A 31 -11.83 10.34 -2.55
CA TYR A 31 -10.37 10.25 -2.41
C TYR A 31 -9.96 10.41 -0.94
N VAL A 32 -9.20 9.47 -0.42
CA VAL A 32 -8.70 9.47 0.96
C VAL A 32 -7.21 9.77 1.03
N GLY A 33 -6.45 9.25 0.08
CA GLY A 33 -5.01 9.41 0.05
C GLY A 33 -4.38 8.52 -0.99
N LYS A 34 -3.06 8.45 -1.00
CA LYS A 34 -2.34 7.64 -1.99
C LYS A 34 -1.00 7.15 -1.44
N ILE A 35 -0.48 6.13 -2.11
CA ILE A 35 0.88 5.64 -1.92
C ILE A 35 1.63 5.95 -3.20
N ASP A 36 2.67 6.79 -3.12
CA ASP A 36 3.50 7.14 -4.27
C ASP A 36 4.36 5.94 -4.69
N ALA A 37 4.93 6.02 -5.88
CA ALA A 37 5.78 4.95 -6.42
C ALA A 37 6.99 4.66 -5.54
N ASP A 38 7.48 5.64 -4.79
CA ASP A 38 8.61 5.48 -3.86
C ASP A 38 8.18 4.95 -2.48
N GLY A 39 6.88 4.69 -2.28
CA GLY A 39 6.33 4.20 -1.02
C GLY A 39 5.85 5.27 -0.06
N THR A 40 5.99 6.55 -0.40
CA THR A 40 5.47 7.64 0.45
C THR A 40 3.96 7.57 0.50
N VAL A 41 3.40 7.58 1.70
CA VAL A 41 1.95 7.58 1.94
C VAL A 41 1.51 9.01 2.21
N ARG A 42 0.55 9.48 1.41
CA ARG A 42 0.03 10.85 1.52
C ARG A 42 -1.45 10.82 1.84
N ASN A 43 -1.87 11.76 2.70
CA ASN A 43 -3.28 11.91 3.06
C ASN A 43 -4.03 12.74 2.00
N ARG A 44 -5.29 13.04 2.29
CA ARG A 44 -6.18 13.79 1.38
C ARG A 44 -5.63 15.16 0.98
N SER A 45 -4.91 15.82 1.89
CA SER A 45 -4.34 17.15 1.62
C SER A 45 -2.99 17.08 0.91
N GLY A 46 -2.47 15.87 0.64
CA GLY A 46 -1.17 15.67 0.01
C GLY A 46 0.01 15.64 0.97
N ALA A 47 -0.23 15.76 2.27
CA ALA A 47 0.83 15.69 3.26
C ALA A 47 1.32 14.26 3.44
N SER A 48 2.62 14.08 3.61
CA SER A 48 3.20 12.77 3.91
C SER A 48 2.82 12.37 5.34
N VAL A 49 2.20 11.19 5.48
CA VAL A 49 1.83 10.62 6.79
C VAL A 49 2.67 9.40 7.14
N GLY A 50 3.53 8.96 6.22
CA GLY A 50 4.42 7.84 6.45
C GLY A 50 5.07 7.38 5.17
N LYS A 51 5.84 6.30 5.28
CA LYS A 51 6.52 5.71 4.14
C LYS A 51 6.65 4.20 4.30
N ILE A 52 6.45 3.49 3.20
CA ILE A 52 6.67 2.04 3.13
C ILE A 52 7.87 1.82 2.22
N GLU A 53 8.94 1.25 2.77
CA GLU A 53 10.17 1.01 2.03
C GLU A 53 10.10 -0.31 1.27
N SER A 54 11.00 -0.50 0.31
CA SER A 54 11.02 -1.70 -0.53
C SER A 54 11.29 -2.98 0.24
N ASP A 55 11.94 -2.89 1.41
CA ASP A 55 12.19 -4.03 2.28
C ASP A 55 11.00 -4.35 3.21
N GLY A 56 9.90 -3.61 3.10
CA GLY A 56 8.72 -3.77 3.93
C GLY A 56 8.70 -2.91 5.19
N SER A 57 9.74 -2.14 5.47
CA SER A 57 9.78 -1.25 6.61
C SER A 57 8.74 -0.16 6.49
N VAL A 58 8.07 0.13 7.61
CA VAL A 58 7.01 1.15 7.67
C VAL A 58 7.49 2.25 8.61
N ARG A 59 7.48 3.49 8.11
CA ARG A 59 7.87 4.68 8.87
C ARG A 59 6.67 5.59 9.04
N ASN A 60 6.63 6.28 10.18
CA ASN A 60 5.59 7.27 10.44
C ASN A 60 5.97 8.64 9.86
N ARG A 61 5.14 9.64 10.14
CA ARG A 61 5.31 11.01 9.63
C ARG A 61 6.67 11.62 10.01
N SER A 62 7.17 11.31 11.19
CA SER A 62 8.45 11.84 11.68
C SER A 62 9.67 11.06 11.16
N GLY A 63 9.45 9.99 10.38
CA GLY A 63 10.51 9.16 9.85
C GLY A 63 10.94 8.02 10.77
N SER A 64 10.30 7.85 11.91
CA SER A 64 10.58 6.74 12.82
C SER A 64 10.02 5.44 12.26
N ARG A 65 10.79 4.37 12.36
CA ARG A 65 10.33 3.05 11.97
C ARG A 65 9.35 2.52 12.99
N ILE A 66 8.10 2.30 12.56
CA ILE A 66 7.04 1.79 13.42
C ILE A 66 6.79 0.32 13.23
N GLY A 67 7.34 -0.27 12.19
CA GLY A 67 7.19 -1.69 11.96
C GLY A 67 7.74 -2.14 10.63
N ARG A 68 7.47 -3.42 10.34
CA ARG A 68 7.88 -4.04 9.08
C ARG A 68 6.95 -5.19 8.73
N ILE A 69 6.61 -5.29 7.45
CA ILE A 69 5.95 -6.46 6.89
C ILE A 69 7.00 -7.24 6.11
N HIS A 70 7.29 -8.45 6.57
CA HIS A 70 8.25 -9.34 5.91
C HIS A 70 7.64 -9.98 4.66
N SER A 71 8.49 -10.49 3.79
CA SER A 71 8.04 -11.15 2.55
C SER A 71 7.18 -12.39 2.80
N ASP A 72 7.34 -13.04 3.97
CA ASP A 72 6.52 -14.19 4.38
C ASP A 72 5.18 -13.80 5.00
N GLY A 73 4.89 -12.49 5.09
CA GLY A 73 3.66 -11.96 5.67
C GLY A 73 3.75 -11.62 7.16
N THR A 74 4.83 -11.96 7.83
CA THR A 74 5.01 -11.64 9.25
C THR A 74 5.09 -10.13 9.46
N ILE A 75 4.35 -9.62 10.44
CA ILE A 75 4.32 -8.20 10.79
C ILE A 75 4.95 -8.03 12.17
N ARG A 76 5.97 -7.16 12.23
CA ARG A 76 6.67 -6.83 13.46
C ARG A 76 6.64 -5.34 13.70
N ASP A 77 6.74 -4.92 14.96
CA ASP A 77 6.82 -3.50 15.31
C ASP A 77 8.25 -2.96 15.12
N GLY A 78 8.47 -1.69 15.48
CA GLY A 78 9.78 -1.05 15.35
C GLY A 78 10.88 -1.67 16.22
N MET A 79 10.50 -2.41 17.24
CA MET A 79 11.42 -3.10 18.14
C MET A 79 11.62 -4.58 17.78
N GLY A 80 10.95 -5.05 16.74
CA GLY A 80 11.04 -6.43 16.29
C GLY A 80 10.04 -7.37 16.94
N THR A 81 9.12 -6.87 17.77
CA THR A 81 8.09 -7.68 18.40
C THR A 81 7.05 -8.12 17.38
N TYR A 82 6.65 -9.38 17.43
CA TYR A 82 5.61 -9.92 16.54
C TYR A 82 4.28 -9.25 16.82
N MET A 83 3.68 -8.66 15.78
CA MET A 83 2.39 -7.97 15.87
C MET A 83 1.28 -8.69 15.15
N GLY A 84 1.60 -9.55 14.21
CA GLY A 84 0.56 -10.21 13.45
C GLY A 84 1.08 -10.73 12.12
N LYS A 85 0.14 -11.01 11.22
CA LYS A 85 0.46 -11.68 9.96
C LYS A 85 -0.50 -11.27 8.85
N MET A 86 0.04 -11.15 7.65
CA MET A 86 -0.75 -11.10 6.42
C MET A 86 -0.73 -12.48 5.79
N GLU A 87 -1.90 -13.08 5.62
CA GLU A 87 -2.04 -14.39 4.97
C GLU A 87 -1.96 -14.23 3.44
N SER A 88 -1.76 -15.36 2.74
CA SER A 88 -1.62 -15.35 1.27
C SER A 88 -2.85 -14.80 0.55
N ASN A 89 -4.04 -14.91 1.18
CA ASN A 89 -5.28 -14.36 0.62
C ASN A 89 -5.51 -12.88 0.99
N GLY A 90 -4.52 -12.23 1.64
CA GLY A 90 -4.62 -10.83 2.03
C GLY A 90 -5.27 -10.57 3.38
N THR A 91 -5.67 -11.61 4.09
CA THR A 91 -6.24 -11.48 5.44
C THR A 91 -5.17 -11.02 6.42
N LEU A 92 -5.48 -10.01 7.21
CA LEU A 92 -4.63 -9.50 8.27
C LEU A 92 -5.11 -10.01 9.61
N ARG A 93 -4.18 -10.54 10.41
CA ARG A 93 -4.45 -11.01 11.77
C ARG A 93 -3.46 -10.37 12.74
N ASN A 94 -3.90 -10.12 13.96
CA ASN A 94 -3.00 -9.62 15.00
C ASN A 94 -2.21 -10.78 15.64
N SER A 95 -1.43 -10.46 16.67
CA SER A 95 -0.57 -11.45 17.35
C SER A 95 -1.35 -12.56 18.04
N GLN A 96 -2.64 -12.34 18.31
CA GLN A 96 -3.53 -13.32 18.93
C GLN A 96 -4.32 -14.14 17.89
N GLY A 97 -4.09 -13.89 16.61
CA GLY A 97 -4.80 -14.54 15.52
C GLY A 97 -6.15 -13.93 15.18
N THR A 98 -6.51 -12.81 15.82
CA THR A 98 -7.77 -12.12 15.55
C THR A 98 -7.75 -11.44 14.19
N TYR A 99 -8.85 -11.59 13.43
CA TYR A 99 -9.02 -10.94 12.14
C TYR A 99 -9.02 -9.42 12.28
N LYS A 100 -8.19 -8.74 11.49
CA LYS A 100 -8.03 -7.28 11.53
C LYS A 100 -8.44 -6.58 10.25
N GLY A 101 -8.79 -7.33 9.24
CA GLY A 101 -9.16 -6.81 7.93
C GLY A 101 -8.57 -7.63 6.81
N GLN A 102 -8.83 -7.21 5.58
CA GLN A 102 -8.34 -7.93 4.40
C GLN A 102 -8.06 -6.96 3.27
N VAL A 103 -6.96 -7.21 2.56
CA VAL A 103 -6.63 -6.54 1.31
C VAL A 103 -6.63 -7.58 0.20
N LEU A 104 -7.59 -7.45 -0.74
CA LEU A 104 -7.71 -8.40 -1.85
C LEU A 104 -6.74 -8.04 -2.97
N PRO A 105 -6.42 -8.99 -3.87
CA PRO A 105 -5.51 -8.72 -5.00
C PRO A 105 -5.98 -7.60 -5.92
N ASP A 106 -7.30 -7.36 -6.03
CA ASP A 106 -7.84 -6.28 -6.86
C ASP A 106 -7.77 -4.91 -6.17
N GLY A 107 -7.24 -4.85 -4.94
CA GLY A 107 -7.13 -3.62 -4.17
C GLY A 107 -8.27 -3.35 -3.21
N THR A 108 -9.31 -4.19 -3.19
CA THR A 108 -10.42 -4.05 -2.25
C THR A 108 -9.93 -4.19 -0.83
N VAL A 109 -10.35 -3.28 0.03
CA VAL A 109 -10.02 -3.28 1.46
C VAL A 109 -11.30 -3.54 2.26
N ARG A 110 -11.23 -4.53 3.15
CA ARG A 110 -12.28 -4.83 4.11
C ARG A 110 -11.79 -4.51 5.51
N ASP A 111 -12.68 -3.99 6.34
CA ASP A 111 -12.34 -3.67 7.72
C ASP A 111 -12.40 -4.92 8.61
N ARG A 112 -12.14 -4.75 9.90
CA ARG A 112 -12.12 -5.86 10.85
C ARG A 112 -13.49 -6.51 11.07
N SER A 113 -14.57 -5.86 10.64
CA SER A 113 -15.91 -6.47 10.67
C SER A 113 -16.24 -7.23 9.38
N GLY A 114 -15.33 -7.18 8.40
CA GLY A 114 -15.53 -7.79 7.08
C GLY A 114 -16.28 -6.88 6.09
N ALA A 115 -16.64 -5.67 6.50
CA ALA A 115 -17.35 -4.73 5.65
C ALA A 115 -16.40 -4.08 4.63
N TYR A 116 -16.92 -3.76 3.45
CA TYR A 116 -16.19 -3.03 2.44
C TYR A 116 -15.81 -1.65 2.96
N LYS A 117 -14.52 -1.35 2.98
CA LYS A 117 -13.99 -0.06 3.45
C LYS A 117 -13.62 0.87 2.31
N GLY A 118 -13.18 0.31 1.22
CA GLY A 118 -12.73 1.09 0.07
C GLY A 118 -11.82 0.27 -0.82
N LYS A 119 -11.13 0.95 -1.73
CA LYS A 119 -10.31 0.28 -2.73
C LYS A 119 -9.07 1.09 -3.07
N PHE A 120 -7.94 0.41 -3.18
CA PHE A 120 -6.74 0.95 -3.81
C PHE A 120 -6.84 0.77 -5.31
N GLU A 121 -6.63 1.85 -6.05
CA GLU A 121 -6.62 1.84 -7.51
C GLU A 121 -5.18 2.05 -8.00
N GLY A 122 -4.89 1.64 -9.24
CA GLY A 122 -3.60 1.91 -9.86
C GLY A 122 -2.56 0.82 -9.72
N GLY A 123 -2.95 -0.44 -9.56
CA GLY A 123 -2.01 -1.56 -9.51
C GLY A 123 -1.40 -1.76 -8.14
N VAL A 124 -2.09 -2.49 -7.31
CA VAL A 124 -1.81 -2.62 -5.89
C VAL A 124 -0.69 -3.61 -5.60
N LYS A 125 0.30 -3.18 -4.84
CA LYS A 125 1.12 -4.09 -4.07
C LYS A 125 0.37 -4.37 -2.77
N GLN A 126 -0.16 -5.57 -2.61
CA GLN A 126 -0.93 -5.95 -1.43
C GLN A 126 -0.20 -5.64 -0.13
N GLN A 127 1.10 -5.84 -0.11
CA GLN A 127 1.92 -5.59 1.07
C GLN A 127 1.88 -4.12 1.49
N TYR A 128 1.87 -3.19 0.53
CA TYR A 128 1.79 -1.75 0.81
C TYR A 128 0.41 -1.38 1.34
N ALA A 129 -0.63 -1.87 0.71
CA ALA A 129 -2.00 -1.64 1.16
C ALA A 129 -2.22 -2.25 2.55
N ALA A 130 -1.67 -3.43 2.80
CA ALA A 130 -1.72 -4.08 4.10
C ALA A 130 -1.03 -3.25 5.18
N ALA A 131 0.11 -2.65 4.87
CA ALA A 131 0.83 -1.79 5.81
C ALA A 131 -0.01 -0.56 6.19
N VAL A 132 -0.65 0.07 5.21
CA VAL A 132 -1.53 1.21 5.45
C VAL A 132 -2.68 0.82 6.36
N LEU A 133 -3.31 -0.31 6.09
CA LEU A 133 -4.44 -0.78 6.88
C LEU A 133 -4.02 -1.21 8.29
N PHE A 134 -2.95 -1.99 8.41
CA PHE A 134 -2.52 -2.55 9.69
C PHE A 134 -1.98 -1.48 10.63
N PHE A 135 -1.16 -0.57 10.11
CA PHE A 135 -0.54 0.49 10.91
C PHE A 135 -1.38 1.77 10.96
N GLY A 136 -2.50 1.81 10.29
CA GLY A 136 -3.43 2.94 10.38
C GLY A 136 -2.89 4.24 9.80
N LEU A 137 -2.18 4.20 8.69
CA LEU A 137 -1.54 5.40 8.12
C LEU A 137 -2.54 6.36 7.49
N LEU A 138 -3.64 5.88 6.94
CA LEU A 138 -4.66 6.71 6.28
C LEU A 138 -6.02 6.70 7.00
N PHE A 139 -6.26 5.70 7.81
CA PHE A 139 -7.56 5.52 8.45
C PHE A 139 -7.49 4.63 9.69
#